data_a3c63f3a1d2cddb5e95f6429b585d8ea
#
_entry.id   a3c63f3a1d2cddb5e95f6429b585d8ea
#
_cell.length_a   1.000
_cell.length_b   1.000
_cell.length_c   1.000
_cell.angle_alpha   90.00
_cell.angle_beta   90.00
_cell.angle_gamma   90.00
#
_symmetry.space_group_name_H-M   'P 1'
#
loop_
_entity.id
_entity.type
_entity.pdbx_description
1 polymer ?
#
loop_
_entity_poly.entity_id
_entity_poly.type
_entity_poly.pdbx_seq_one_letter_code
_entity_poly.pdbx_strand_id
1 'polypeptide(L)'
;MAGLIGATARAFVEIFEASACTISRVIGDLLVDLFQHQKSGNAERLGHGYLISDYPLTRAGIEERRPYTVFQGDADADPSEVRPLKELGYDSLLMVAIEGEEGAWGLVEVYGEQGRRFEDDDLRVAQRLAGDVGQILRQLERPAQ
;
A
#
# COMPACT_ATOMS: atom_id res chain seq x y z
N MET A 1 5.43 13.33 -11.03
CA MET A 1 5.32 12.60 -9.74
C MET A 1 3.86 12.26 -9.41
N ALA A 2 2.95 13.23 -9.35
CA ALA A 2 1.54 12.97 -9.05
C ALA A 2 0.88 12.02 -10.05
N GLY A 3 1.20 12.15 -11.35
CA GLY A 3 0.68 11.28 -12.38
C GLY A 3 1.12 9.82 -12.20
N LEU A 4 2.35 9.59 -11.77
CA LEU A 4 2.87 8.25 -11.49
C LEU A 4 2.13 7.62 -10.31
N ILE A 5 1.91 8.37 -9.23
CA ILE A 5 1.22 7.87 -8.05
C ILE A 5 -0.21 7.44 -8.40
N GLY A 6 -0.95 8.28 -9.11
CA GLY A 6 -2.31 7.96 -9.55
C GLY A 6 -2.37 6.76 -10.49
N ALA A 7 -1.45 6.67 -11.45
CA ALA A 7 -1.37 5.54 -12.37
C ALA A 7 -1.03 4.24 -11.63
N THR A 8 -0.14 4.32 -10.63
CA THR A 8 0.24 3.17 -9.82
C THR A 8 -0.96 2.66 -9.03
N ALA A 9 -1.71 3.55 -8.38
CA ALA A 9 -2.89 3.16 -7.61
C ALA A 9 -3.92 2.46 -8.50
N ARG A 10 -4.19 3.01 -9.68
CA ARG A 10 -5.11 2.39 -10.65
C ARG A 10 -4.62 1.02 -11.10
N ALA A 11 -3.31 0.90 -11.39
CA ALA A 11 -2.73 -0.37 -11.83
C ALA A 11 -2.90 -1.46 -10.79
N PHE A 12 -2.66 -1.16 -9.52
CA PHE A 12 -2.84 -2.13 -8.44
C PHE A 12 -4.32 -2.57 -8.33
N VAL A 13 -5.26 -1.65 -8.44
CA VAL A 13 -6.68 -2.00 -8.41
C VAL A 13 -7.05 -2.92 -9.58
N GLU A 14 -6.60 -2.60 -10.78
CA GLU A 14 -6.91 -3.39 -11.97
C GLU A 14 -6.25 -4.78 -11.95
N ILE A 15 -4.96 -4.84 -11.64
CA ILE A 15 -4.20 -6.10 -11.65
C ILE A 15 -4.74 -7.09 -10.63
N PHE A 16 -5.10 -6.61 -9.43
CA PHE A 16 -5.58 -7.47 -8.36
C PHE A 16 -7.10 -7.60 -8.31
N GLU A 17 -7.81 -6.94 -9.23
CA GLU A 17 -9.27 -6.86 -9.19
C GLU A 17 -9.76 -6.44 -7.80
N ALA A 18 -9.07 -5.44 -7.25
CA ALA A 18 -9.30 -4.97 -5.89
C ALA A 18 -10.34 -3.87 -5.84
N SER A 19 -10.81 -3.58 -4.63
CA SER A 19 -11.82 -2.53 -4.41
C SER A 19 -11.21 -1.14 -4.35
N ALA A 20 -10.00 -1.04 -3.81
CA ALA A 20 -9.31 0.26 -3.65
C ALA A 20 -7.81 0.05 -3.47
N CYS A 21 -7.06 1.11 -3.71
CA CYS A 21 -5.63 1.16 -3.44
C CYS A 21 -5.28 2.54 -2.90
N THR A 22 -4.56 2.57 -1.78
CA THR A 22 -4.02 3.79 -1.19
C THR A 22 -2.50 3.78 -1.31
N ILE A 23 -1.92 4.91 -1.71
CA ILE A 23 -0.47 5.07 -1.74
C ILE A 23 -0.11 6.15 -0.74
N SER A 24 0.82 5.82 0.15
CA SER A 24 1.28 6.67 1.23
C SER A 24 2.78 6.92 1.13
N ARG A 25 3.22 8.07 1.64
CA ARG A 25 4.62 8.46 1.73
C ARG A 25 5.15 8.15 3.12
N VAL A 26 6.32 7.53 3.19
CA VAL A 26 7.01 7.28 4.47
C VAL A 26 7.94 8.47 4.76
N ILE A 27 7.74 9.11 5.89
CA ILE A 27 8.58 10.22 6.37
C ILE A 27 8.92 9.92 7.82
N GLY A 28 10.10 9.30 8.06
CA GLY A 28 10.46 8.83 9.40
C GLY A 28 9.45 7.82 9.93
N ASP A 29 8.87 8.08 11.10
CA ASP A 29 7.82 7.23 11.68
C ASP A 29 6.41 7.64 11.21
N LEU A 30 6.31 8.60 10.29
CA LEU A 30 5.03 9.10 9.81
C LEU A 30 4.71 8.48 8.44
N LEU A 31 3.48 8.01 8.30
CA LEU A 31 2.94 7.54 7.04
C LEU A 31 1.83 8.51 6.62
N VAL A 32 2.01 9.16 5.47
CA VAL A 32 1.06 10.17 4.98
C VAL A 32 0.38 9.66 3.72
N ASP A 33 -0.94 9.53 3.77
CA ASP A 33 -1.72 9.10 2.62
C ASP A 33 -1.70 10.19 1.54
N LEU A 34 -1.22 9.84 0.35
CA LEU A 34 -1.12 10.76 -0.78
C LEU A 34 -2.31 10.65 -1.72
N PHE A 35 -2.76 9.44 -1.98
CA PHE A 35 -3.74 9.20 -3.04
C PHE A 35 -4.47 7.89 -2.79
N GLN A 36 -5.77 7.88 -3.05
CA GLN A 36 -6.57 6.66 -3.04
C GLN A 36 -7.36 6.56 -4.34
N HIS A 37 -7.32 5.39 -4.97
CA HIS A 37 -8.15 5.05 -6.11
C HIS A 37 -9.13 3.96 -5.71
N GLN A 38 -10.41 4.15 -6.02
CA GLN A 38 -11.45 3.17 -5.77
C GLN A 38 -11.96 2.60 -7.11
N LYS A 39 -12.32 1.33 -7.11
CA LYS A 39 -12.88 0.64 -8.29
C LYS A 39 -14.11 1.37 -8.84
N SER A 40 -14.86 2.04 -7.98
CA SER A 40 -16.02 2.86 -8.38
C SER A 40 -15.66 4.04 -9.27
N GLY A 41 -14.37 4.31 -9.45
CA GLY A 41 -13.87 5.44 -10.22
C GLY A 41 -13.57 6.68 -9.40
N ASN A 42 -13.89 6.67 -8.12
CA ASN A 42 -13.55 7.77 -7.22
C ASN A 42 -12.06 7.77 -6.92
N ALA A 43 -11.47 8.94 -6.90
CA ALA A 43 -10.08 9.13 -6.54
C ALA A 43 -10.00 10.33 -5.60
N GLU A 44 -9.28 10.18 -4.50
CA GLU A 44 -9.14 11.23 -3.51
C GLU A 44 -7.68 11.45 -3.20
N ARG A 45 -7.32 12.71 -3.00
CA ARG A 45 -6.08 13.07 -2.35
C ARG A 45 -6.35 13.14 -0.87
N LEU A 46 -5.63 12.31 -0.13
CA LEU A 46 -5.76 12.25 1.31
C LEU A 46 -4.60 13.06 1.90
N GLY A 47 -4.72 13.49 3.11
CA GLY A 47 -3.63 14.19 3.80
C GLY A 47 -3.49 13.65 5.20
N HIS A 48 -4.08 12.49 5.47
CA HIS A 48 -4.07 11.89 6.79
C HIS A 48 -2.71 11.30 7.10
N GLY A 49 -2.24 11.51 8.31
CA GLY A 49 -0.99 10.97 8.80
C GLY A 49 -1.23 9.90 9.86
N TYR A 50 -0.40 8.87 9.84
CA TYR A 50 -0.43 7.76 10.80
C TYR A 50 0.97 7.52 11.34
N LEU A 51 1.07 7.13 12.62
CA LEU A 51 2.35 6.71 13.17
C LEU A 51 2.58 5.24 12.82
N ILE A 52 3.67 4.97 12.10
CA ILE A 52 4.02 3.62 11.69
C ILE A 52 4.20 2.72 12.92
N SER A 53 4.75 3.27 14.01
CA SER A 53 4.95 2.53 15.26
C SER A 53 3.66 2.03 15.90
N ASP A 54 2.51 2.61 15.55
CA ASP A 54 1.20 2.14 16.05
C ASP A 54 0.68 0.91 15.30
N TYR A 55 1.33 0.52 14.19
CA TYR A 55 0.89 -0.57 13.32
C TYR A 55 2.03 -1.56 13.11
N PRO A 56 2.17 -2.56 13.99
CA PRO A 56 3.32 -3.48 13.96
C PRO A 56 3.51 -4.22 12.62
N LEU A 57 2.43 -4.65 11.98
CA LEU A 57 2.55 -5.35 10.70
C LEU A 57 2.96 -4.42 9.57
N THR A 58 2.43 -3.21 9.55
CA THR A 58 2.82 -2.16 8.60
C THR A 58 4.31 -1.84 8.76
N ARG A 59 4.74 -1.68 10.00
CA ARG A 59 6.15 -1.45 10.32
C ARG A 59 7.03 -2.60 9.82
N ALA A 60 6.61 -3.85 10.06
CA ALA A 60 7.35 -5.02 9.60
C ALA A 60 7.47 -5.03 8.08
N GLY A 61 6.40 -4.72 7.36
CA GLY A 61 6.41 -4.66 5.89
C GLY A 61 7.38 -3.62 5.35
N ILE A 62 7.45 -2.48 6.01
CA ILE A 62 8.37 -1.39 5.63
C ILE A 62 9.82 -1.76 5.94
N GLU A 63 10.10 -2.24 7.16
CA GLU A 63 11.46 -2.55 7.62
C GLU A 63 12.03 -3.80 6.95
N GLU A 64 11.23 -4.83 6.80
CA GLU A 64 11.65 -6.11 6.22
C GLU A 64 11.60 -6.12 4.70
N ARG A 65 11.02 -5.10 4.08
CA ARG A 65 10.95 -4.93 2.63
C ARG A 65 10.29 -6.11 1.93
N ARG A 66 9.20 -6.60 2.50
CA ARG A 66 8.42 -7.68 1.90
C ARG A 66 6.94 -7.43 2.09
N PRO A 67 6.09 -7.98 1.18
CA PRO A 67 4.65 -7.77 1.29
C PRO A 67 4.05 -8.58 2.43
N TYR A 68 2.97 -8.04 2.98
CA TYR A 68 2.15 -8.70 3.99
C TYR A 68 0.69 -8.62 3.60
N THR A 69 -0.10 -9.56 4.09
CA THR A 69 -1.53 -9.55 3.88
C THR A 69 -2.26 -9.73 5.21
N VAL A 70 -3.43 -9.10 5.31
CA VAL A 70 -4.33 -9.22 6.46
C VAL A 70 -5.70 -9.63 5.92
N PHE A 71 -6.31 -10.63 6.55
CA PHE A 71 -7.69 -11.00 6.29
C PHE A 71 -8.48 -10.87 7.59
N GLN A 72 -9.55 -10.08 7.54
CA GLN A 72 -10.33 -9.73 8.74
C GLN A 72 -10.85 -10.95 9.50
N GLY A 73 -11.22 -12.01 8.76
CA GLY A 73 -11.77 -13.23 9.33
C GLY A 73 -10.76 -14.16 10.00
N ASP A 74 -9.46 -13.91 9.84
CA ASP A 74 -8.44 -14.78 10.46
C ASP A 74 -8.36 -14.51 11.95
N ALA A 75 -8.34 -15.58 12.76
CA ALA A 75 -8.31 -15.48 14.22
C ALA A 75 -7.02 -14.86 14.73
N ASP A 76 -5.92 -15.02 13.99
CA ASP A 76 -4.59 -14.50 14.35
C ASP A 76 -4.26 -13.16 13.69
N ALA A 77 -5.22 -12.53 13.01
CA ALA A 77 -5.01 -11.24 12.39
C ALA A 77 -4.72 -10.16 13.44
N ASP A 78 -3.77 -9.28 13.12
CA ASP A 78 -3.39 -8.17 14.01
C ASP A 78 -4.59 -7.23 14.23
N PRO A 79 -5.06 -7.05 15.49
CA PRO A 79 -6.21 -6.19 15.74
C PRO A 79 -6.02 -4.74 15.30
N SER A 80 -4.79 -4.22 15.34
CA SER A 80 -4.51 -2.85 14.91
C SER A 80 -4.71 -2.66 13.40
N GLU A 81 -4.60 -3.73 12.61
CA GLU A 81 -4.86 -3.70 11.17
C GLU A 81 -6.33 -4.03 10.87
N VAL A 82 -6.93 -4.93 11.64
CA VAL A 82 -8.32 -5.35 11.43
C VAL A 82 -9.30 -4.21 11.69
N ARG A 83 -9.05 -3.41 12.71
CA ARG A 83 -9.95 -2.30 13.08
C ARG A 83 -10.16 -1.31 11.93
N PRO A 84 -9.09 -0.77 11.30
CA PRO A 84 -9.27 0.11 10.15
C PRO A 84 -10.00 -0.56 8.98
N LEU A 85 -9.73 -1.85 8.73
CA LEU A 85 -10.44 -2.58 7.67
C LEU A 85 -11.94 -2.63 7.93
N LYS A 86 -12.35 -2.92 9.16
CA LYS A 86 -13.77 -2.94 9.52
C LYS A 86 -14.41 -1.58 9.34
N GLU A 87 -13.74 -0.53 9.78
CA GLU A 87 -14.25 0.83 9.66
C GLU A 87 -14.43 1.25 8.22
N LEU A 88 -13.54 0.81 7.32
CA LEU A 88 -13.61 1.10 5.89
C LEU A 88 -14.55 0.17 5.12
N GLY A 89 -14.95 -0.95 5.73
CA GLY A 89 -15.84 -1.92 5.09
C GLY A 89 -15.13 -2.91 4.18
N TYR A 90 -13.83 -3.13 4.36
CA TYR A 90 -13.05 -4.07 3.58
C TYR A 90 -12.77 -5.36 4.36
N ASP A 91 -12.62 -6.47 3.64
CA ASP A 91 -12.32 -7.78 4.24
C ASP A 91 -10.84 -8.09 4.29
N SER A 92 -10.06 -7.55 3.36
CA SER A 92 -8.65 -7.88 3.23
C SER A 92 -7.80 -6.69 2.82
N LEU A 93 -6.52 -6.83 3.16
CA LEU A 93 -5.49 -5.83 2.87
C LEU A 93 -4.24 -6.56 2.39
N LEU A 94 -3.65 -6.07 1.31
CA LEU A 94 -2.29 -6.41 0.90
C LEU A 94 -1.47 -5.14 0.98
N MET A 95 -0.32 -5.19 1.65
CA MET A 95 0.57 -4.05 1.74
C MET A 95 1.94 -4.40 1.21
N VAL A 96 2.57 -3.46 0.50
CA VAL A 96 3.93 -3.61 -0.02
C VAL A 96 4.62 -2.26 -0.06
N ALA A 97 5.89 -2.23 0.38
CA ALA A 97 6.67 -1.00 0.38
C ALA A 97 7.22 -0.69 -1.01
N ILE A 98 7.30 0.60 -1.32
CA ILE A 98 8.02 1.12 -2.49
C ILE A 98 9.37 1.61 -1.98
N GLU A 99 10.46 1.07 -2.53
CA GLU A 99 11.80 1.43 -2.08
C GLU A 99 12.30 2.70 -2.75
N GLY A 100 12.87 3.59 -1.95
CA GLY A 100 13.58 4.79 -2.41
C GLY A 100 15.10 4.59 -2.36
N GLU A 101 15.84 5.66 -2.49
CA GLU A 101 17.32 5.62 -2.43
C GLU A 101 17.84 5.24 -1.04
N GLU A 102 17.18 5.69 0.01
CA GLU A 102 17.63 5.53 1.40
C GLU A 102 16.66 4.74 2.28
N GLY A 103 15.92 3.80 1.69
CA GLY A 103 14.93 3.02 2.40
C GLY A 103 13.56 3.14 1.76
N ALA A 104 12.52 2.82 2.51
CA ALA A 104 11.16 2.86 1.96
C ALA A 104 10.75 4.30 1.63
N TRP A 105 10.39 4.52 0.37
CA TRP A 105 9.79 5.77 -0.07
C TRP A 105 8.34 5.87 0.38
N GLY A 106 7.63 4.77 0.28
CA GLY A 106 6.20 4.75 0.58
C GLY A 106 5.66 3.36 0.75
N LEU A 107 4.35 3.28 0.91
CA LEU A 107 3.60 2.05 1.09
C LEU A 107 2.41 2.02 0.16
N VAL A 108 2.18 0.88 -0.47
CA VAL A 108 0.98 0.59 -1.25
C VAL A 108 0.09 -0.32 -0.43
N GLU A 109 -1.17 0.07 -0.25
CA GLU A 109 -2.18 -0.73 0.44
C GLU A 109 -3.32 -1.02 -0.51
N VAL A 110 -3.59 -2.32 -0.75
CA VAL A 110 -4.63 -2.79 -1.67
C VAL A 110 -5.72 -3.47 -0.86
N TYR A 111 -6.97 -3.08 -1.10
CA TYR A 111 -8.11 -3.53 -0.30
C TYR A 111 -9.05 -4.41 -1.11
N GLY A 112 -9.51 -5.49 -0.49
CA GLY A 112 -10.48 -6.41 -1.06
C GLY A 112 -11.77 -6.50 -0.26
N GLU A 113 -12.87 -6.79 -0.96
CA GLU A 113 -14.20 -6.97 -0.39
C GLU A 113 -14.74 -8.37 -0.69
N GLN A 114 -15.89 -8.70 -0.12
CA GLN A 114 -16.66 -9.91 -0.42
C GLN A 114 -15.85 -11.19 -0.28
N GLY A 115 -15.05 -11.25 0.79
CA GLY A 115 -14.27 -12.45 1.08
C GLY A 115 -13.01 -12.60 0.23
N ARG A 116 -12.64 -11.60 -0.54
CA ARG A 116 -11.40 -11.62 -1.34
C ARG A 116 -10.19 -11.83 -0.42
N ARG A 117 -9.44 -12.88 -0.67
CA ARG A 117 -8.22 -13.18 0.06
C ARG A 117 -7.03 -13.07 -0.88
N PHE A 118 -6.01 -12.32 -0.49
CA PHE A 118 -4.77 -12.23 -1.26
C PHE A 118 -3.88 -13.42 -0.94
N GLU A 119 -3.39 -14.08 -1.99
CA GLU A 119 -2.59 -15.29 -1.89
C GLU A 119 -1.11 -15.01 -2.18
N ASP A 120 -0.26 -16.03 -2.04
CA ASP A 120 1.19 -15.87 -2.24
C ASP A 120 1.56 -15.35 -3.63
N ASP A 121 0.82 -15.75 -4.66
CA ASP A 121 1.05 -15.24 -6.02
C ASP A 121 0.77 -13.74 -6.11
N ASP A 122 -0.25 -13.27 -5.41
CA ASP A 122 -0.57 -11.84 -5.35
C ASP A 122 0.57 -11.06 -4.69
N LEU A 123 1.14 -11.61 -3.62
CA LEU A 123 2.27 -10.99 -2.92
C LEU A 123 3.49 -10.86 -3.84
N ARG A 124 3.78 -11.89 -4.63
CA ARG A 124 4.92 -11.84 -5.57
C ARG A 124 4.71 -10.79 -6.66
N VAL A 125 3.51 -10.72 -7.22
CA VAL A 125 3.18 -9.72 -8.24
C VAL A 125 3.25 -8.32 -7.66
N ALA A 126 2.71 -8.13 -6.47
CA ALA A 126 2.74 -6.83 -5.79
C ALA A 126 4.17 -6.35 -5.54
N GLN A 127 5.04 -7.23 -5.07
CA GLN A 127 6.44 -6.89 -4.80
C GLN A 127 7.17 -6.50 -6.08
N ARG A 128 6.94 -7.23 -7.18
CA ARG A 128 7.54 -6.91 -8.46
C ARG A 128 7.07 -5.56 -9.00
N LEU A 129 5.76 -5.32 -8.93
CA LEU A 129 5.19 -4.06 -9.41
C LEU A 129 5.70 -2.87 -8.58
N ALA A 130 5.74 -3.02 -7.26
CA ALA A 130 6.29 -2.00 -6.37
C ALA A 130 7.78 -1.74 -6.66
N GLY A 131 8.54 -2.79 -7.00
CA GLY A 131 9.94 -2.66 -7.39
C GLY A 131 10.12 -1.84 -8.66
N ASP A 132 9.28 -2.06 -9.66
CA ASP A 132 9.29 -1.29 -10.91
C ASP A 132 8.96 0.18 -10.65
N VAL A 133 7.94 0.44 -9.85
CA VAL A 133 7.57 1.80 -9.46
C VAL A 133 8.71 2.48 -8.71
N GLY A 134 9.35 1.76 -7.79
CA GLY A 134 10.49 2.27 -7.02
C GLY A 134 11.64 2.71 -7.93
N GLN A 135 11.93 1.94 -8.98
CA GLN A 135 12.98 2.31 -9.94
C GLN A 135 12.64 3.63 -10.65
N ILE A 136 11.40 3.79 -11.07
CA ILE A 136 10.96 5.02 -11.74
C ILE A 136 11.08 6.21 -10.79
N LEU A 137 10.62 6.03 -9.54
CA LEU A 137 10.70 7.08 -8.53
C LEU A 137 12.14 7.52 -8.26
N ARG A 138 13.06 6.57 -8.14
CA ARG A 138 14.49 6.89 -7.92
C ARG A 138 15.06 7.68 -9.08
N GLN A 139 14.69 7.37 -10.31
CA GLN A 139 15.11 8.13 -11.49
C GLN A 139 14.56 9.55 -11.47
N LEU A 140 13.30 9.72 -11.08
CA LEU A 140 12.65 11.04 -11.01
C LEU A 140 13.22 11.91 -9.89
N GLU A 141 13.70 11.30 -8.80
CA GLU A 141 14.26 12.02 -7.66
C GLU A 141 15.75 12.36 -7.82
N ARG A 142 16.42 11.79 -8.83
CA ARG A 142 17.84 12.10 -9.05
C ARG A 142 18.00 13.53 -9.52
N PRO A 143 19.01 14.25 -8.98
CA PRO A 143 19.31 15.61 -9.46
C PRO A 143 19.68 15.58 -10.94
N ALA A 144 19.26 16.60 -11.68
CA ALA A 144 19.71 16.81 -13.05
C ALA A 144 21.23 17.05 -13.04
N GLN A 145 21.93 16.38 -13.96
CA GLN A 145 23.38 16.57 -14.09
C GLN A 145 23.71 17.42 -15.31
#